data_40f68c0622026c349562c3f69b4bd8ea
#
_entry.id   40f68c0622026c349562c3f69b4bd8ea
#
_cell.length_a   1.000
_cell.length_b   1.000
_cell.length_c   1.000
_cell.angle_alpha   90.00
_cell.angle_beta   90.00
_cell.angle_gamma   90.00
#
_symmetry.space_group_name_H-M   'P 1'
#
loop_
_entity.id
_entity.type
_entity.pdbx_description
1 polymer ?
#
loop_
_entity_poly.entity_id
_entity_poly.type
_entity_poly.pdbx_seq_one_letter_code
_entity_poly.pdbx_strand_id
1 'polypeptide(L)'
;MLFSCSAATAAMMTISAEFSPSVDNPENNKFINTTPQGGFCLSWPHLCENGQVSILLPFSMETTYAIKALVPKREGYFVKLPSAWRSVQVTNVDSGKTATVNFRASRYSGRLSVPSSYTWGSTSGGTLAYPENSGSGGCSSGAGGAGLLGTSTWHEHAWSFGVAAEAAGCYRISTKEYDSIKWSRLSIGYELETPNPLAMDSGLYKGTHTFSIGPGGDFDFGDNIMASDTSLTIDFTLTVNHELKLSSTTSSVSLQPCAKGKFCSEEQGQANWERWMVNRITPELTGRSTFNLSSSGEFTVYLECEQHLGSDCALRSNNTPSQLVSVQSLLTLPDNIADKSTGAAVIKKRLATGKDQSNIFSTKTYGEKRSGSVDFLVNQKDVDTMLKTRPDTYSGAITIIFDPQIH
;
A
#
# COMPACT_ATOMS: atom_id res chain seq x y z
N MET A 1 36.62 -40.50 10.29
CA MET A 1 35.21 -40.30 9.97
C MET A 1 35.01 -38.81 9.81
N LEU A 2 34.89 -38.36 8.56
CA LEU A 2 34.56 -36.96 8.24
C LEU A 2 33.03 -36.83 8.36
N PHE A 3 32.55 -36.12 9.34
CA PHE A 3 31.17 -35.70 9.42
C PHE A 3 30.95 -34.61 8.36
N SER A 4 30.28 -35.02 7.28
CA SER A 4 29.77 -34.06 6.32
C SER A 4 28.60 -33.31 6.99
N CYS A 5 28.85 -32.12 7.43
CA CYS A 5 27.80 -31.19 7.88
C CYS A 5 27.04 -30.72 6.64
N SER A 6 25.93 -31.36 6.30
CA SER A 6 25.00 -30.84 5.32
C SER A 6 24.44 -29.56 5.92
N ALA A 7 24.76 -28.41 5.30
CA ALA A 7 24.10 -27.18 5.60
C ALA A 7 22.60 -27.36 5.29
N ALA A 8 21.75 -27.35 6.31
CA ALA A 8 20.30 -27.29 6.12
C ALA A 8 19.99 -25.97 5.40
N THR A 9 19.58 -26.05 4.16
CA THR A 9 19.07 -24.89 3.43
C THR A 9 17.71 -24.56 4.05
N ALA A 10 17.61 -23.41 4.70
CA ALA A 10 16.32 -22.97 5.25
C ALA A 10 15.30 -22.83 4.11
N ALA A 11 14.12 -23.39 4.29
CA ALA A 11 12.99 -23.23 3.38
C ALA A 11 12.65 -21.73 3.25
N MET A 12 12.52 -21.23 2.02
CA MET A 12 12.26 -19.80 1.76
C MET A 12 11.06 -19.59 0.84
N MET A 13 10.30 -18.53 1.07
CA MET A 13 9.20 -18.09 0.20
C MET A 13 9.05 -16.58 0.25
N THR A 14 8.34 -16.01 -0.74
CA THR A 14 8.10 -14.56 -0.82
C THR A 14 6.61 -14.27 -0.83
N ILE A 15 6.21 -13.27 -0.07
CA ILE A 15 4.88 -12.65 -0.10
C ILE A 15 5.05 -11.23 -0.61
N SER A 16 4.29 -10.85 -1.63
CA SER A 16 4.37 -9.55 -2.26
C SER A 16 3.02 -8.86 -2.33
N ALA A 17 3.03 -7.54 -2.18
CA ALA A 17 1.86 -6.70 -2.41
C ALA A 17 2.30 -5.36 -3.03
N GLU A 18 1.43 -4.77 -3.82
CA GLU A 18 1.69 -3.54 -4.54
C GLU A 18 0.54 -2.54 -4.34
N PHE A 19 0.90 -1.29 -4.16
CA PHE A 19 0.00 -0.17 -4.29
C PHE A 19 0.37 0.62 -5.54
N SER A 20 -0.62 0.77 -6.42
CA SER A 20 -0.59 1.70 -7.54
C SER A 20 -1.94 2.40 -7.62
N PRO A 21 -1.98 3.73 -7.72
CA PRO A 21 -3.24 4.46 -7.86
C PRO A 21 -3.94 4.02 -9.15
N SER A 22 -5.25 3.87 -9.09
CA SER A 22 -6.07 3.41 -10.21
C SER A 22 -7.16 4.43 -10.54
N VAL A 23 -7.26 4.74 -11.83
CA VAL A 23 -8.32 5.58 -12.39
C VAL A 23 -9.70 4.92 -12.26
N ASP A 24 -9.72 3.59 -12.43
CA ASP A 24 -10.97 2.81 -12.41
C ASP A 24 -11.51 2.64 -10.98
N ASN A 25 -10.65 2.81 -9.97
CA ASN A 25 -11.04 2.73 -8.57
C ASN A 25 -10.23 3.71 -7.70
N PRO A 26 -10.49 5.01 -7.80
CA PRO A 26 -9.73 6.05 -7.10
C PRO A 26 -9.88 6.01 -5.57
N GLU A 27 -10.94 5.38 -5.06
CA GLU A 27 -11.18 5.18 -3.62
C GLU A 27 -10.36 4.01 -3.03
N ASN A 28 -9.76 3.15 -3.87
CA ASN A 28 -9.00 1.98 -3.42
C ASN A 28 -7.57 2.37 -3.02
N ASN A 29 -7.43 2.86 -1.81
CA ASN A 29 -6.14 3.22 -1.21
C ASN A 29 -5.55 2.03 -0.41
N LYS A 30 -5.50 0.85 -1.01
CA LYS A 30 -5.02 -0.39 -0.38
C LYS A 30 -3.99 -1.08 -1.27
N PHE A 31 -3.12 -1.83 -0.64
CA PHE A 31 -2.27 -2.76 -1.35
C PHE A 31 -3.08 -3.90 -1.97
N ILE A 32 -2.69 -4.27 -3.18
CA ILE A 32 -3.17 -5.47 -3.87
C ILE A 32 -2.11 -6.55 -3.65
N ASN A 33 -2.55 -7.73 -3.20
CA ASN A 33 -1.65 -8.89 -3.07
C ASN A 33 -1.22 -9.35 -4.46
N THR A 34 0.08 -9.33 -4.73
CA THR A 34 0.69 -9.71 -6.01
C THR A 34 1.45 -11.03 -5.91
N THR A 35 1.38 -11.70 -4.76
CA THR A 35 1.97 -13.04 -4.60
C THR A 35 1.36 -14.00 -5.61
N PRO A 36 2.18 -14.71 -6.41
CA PRO A 36 1.67 -15.71 -7.34
C PRO A 36 0.86 -16.79 -6.61
N GLN A 37 -0.34 -17.06 -7.10
CA GLN A 37 -1.15 -18.16 -6.57
C GLN A 37 -0.42 -19.49 -6.71
N GLY A 38 -0.37 -20.21 -5.62
CA GLY A 38 0.15 -21.57 -5.53
C GLY A 38 -0.75 -22.41 -4.62
N GLY A 39 -0.44 -23.68 -4.47
CA GLY A 39 -1.17 -24.53 -3.53
C GLY A 39 -2.64 -24.74 -3.87
N PHE A 40 -3.49 -24.79 -2.84
CA PHE A 40 -4.86 -25.25 -2.99
C PHE A 40 -5.76 -24.23 -3.71
N CYS A 41 -5.60 -22.95 -3.56
CA CYS A 41 -6.40 -21.96 -4.28
C CYS A 41 -6.12 -21.96 -5.79
N LEU A 42 -4.91 -22.32 -6.22
CA LEU A 42 -4.62 -22.54 -7.62
C LEU A 42 -5.31 -23.80 -8.16
N SER A 43 -5.30 -24.88 -7.38
CA SER A 43 -5.90 -26.17 -7.77
C SER A 43 -7.43 -26.17 -7.64
N TRP A 44 -7.96 -25.43 -6.68
CA TRP A 44 -9.37 -25.41 -6.28
C TRP A 44 -9.89 -23.99 -6.05
N PRO A 45 -9.92 -23.11 -7.08
CA PRO A 45 -10.25 -21.69 -6.93
C PRO A 45 -11.62 -21.45 -6.29
N HIS A 46 -12.60 -22.31 -6.56
CA HIS A 46 -13.96 -22.22 -6.03
C HIS A 46 -14.07 -22.44 -4.50
N LEU A 47 -12.99 -22.92 -3.87
CA LEU A 47 -12.91 -23.12 -2.43
C LEU A 47 -12.25 -21.96 -1.69
N CYS A 48 -11.77 -20.96 -2.43
CA CYS A 48 -11.12 -19.79 -1.89
C CYS A 48 -12.04 -18.58 -1.97
N GLU A 49 -12.04 -17.77 -0.94
CA GLU A 49 -12.75 -16.50 -0.93
C GLU A 49 -12.10 -15.51 -1.93
N ASN A 50 -12.86 -14.55 -2.41
CA ASN A 50 -12.33 -13.51 -3.30
C ASN A 50 -11.14 -12.80 -2.64
N GLY A 51 -10.02 -12.77 -3.36
CA GLY A 51 -8.78 -12.15 -2.87
C GLY A 51 -7.94 -13.04 -1.94
N GLN A 52 -8.39 -14.26 -1.62
CA GLN A 52 -7.58 -15.19 -0.84
C GLN A 52 -6.44 -15.74 -1.69
N VAL A 53 -5.24 -15.71 -1.13
CA VAL A 53 -4.02 -16.25 -1.74
C VAL A 53 -3.56 -17.45 -0.97
N SER A 54 -3.16 -18.50 -1.67
CA SER A 54 -2.44 -19.66 -1.10
C SER A 54 -1.07 -19.82 -1.77
N ILE A 55 -0.13 -20.32 -0.99
CA ILE A 55 1.25 -20.56 -1.43
C ILE A 55 1.69 -21.95 -1.03
N LEU A 56 2.52 -22.59 -1.87
CA LEU A 56 3.12 -23.87 -1.56
C LEU A 56 4.20 -23.68 -0.50
N LEU A 57 4.21 -24.55 0.49
CA LEU A 57 5.31 -24.67 1.44
C LEU A 57 6.48 -25.40 0.78
N PRO A 58 7.70 -24.87 0.84
CA PRO A 58 8.87 -25.45 0.15
C PRO A 58 9.52 -26.60 0.93
N PHE A 59 8.74 -27.37 1.65
CA PHE A 59 9.19 -28.57 2.38
C PHE A 59 8.16 -29.70 2.28
N SER A 60 8.57 -30.90 2.61
CA SER A 60 7.75 -32.10 2.71
C SER A 60 7.73 -32.63 4.14
N MET A 61 6.82 -33.56 4.41
CA MET A 61 6.73 -34.22 5.72
C MET A 61 6.51 -35.71 5.54
N GLU A 62 6.96 -36.46 6.53
CA GLU A 62 6.67 -37.90 6.64
C GLU A 62 6.58 -38.33 8.09
N THR A 63 5.92 -39.47 8.34
CA THR A 63 5.89 -40.07 9.67
C THR A 63 7.25 -40.71 10.00
N THR A 64 7.66 -40.53 11.26
CA THR A 64 8.87 -41.17 11.79
C THR A 64 8.63 -42.66 12.07
N TYR A 65 7.43 -43.00 12.54
CA TYR A 65 6.97 -44.35 12.79
C TYR A 65 5.48 -44.50 12.48
N ALA A 66 4.96 -45.71 12.49
CA ALA A 66 3.56 -46.00 12.19
C ALA A 66 2.61 -45.18 13.08
N ILE A 67 1.56 -44.61 12.51
CA ILE A 67 0.45 -44.06 13.28
C ILE A 67 -0.43 -45.21 13.75
N LYS A 68 -0.43 -45.49 15.05
CA LYS A 68 -1.29 -46.51 15.66
C LYS A 68 -2.73 -46.00 15.78
N ALA A 69 -3.68 -46.92 15.90
CA ALA A 69 -5.07 -46.55 16.18
C ALA A 69 -5.19 -45.93 17.58
N LEU A 70 -6.03 -44.88 17.68
CA LEU A 70 -6.42 -44.21 18.95
C LEU A 70 -5.25 -43.66 19.76
N VAL A 71 -4.14 -43.30 19.13
CA VAL A 71 -2.99 -42.65 19.79
C VAL A 71 -3.35 -41.23 20.29
N PRO A 72 -2.56 -40.69 21.24
CA PRO A 72 -2.64 -39.29 21.64
C PRO A 72 -2.54 -38.34 20.43
N LYS A 73 -3.21 -37.19 20.49
CA LYS A 73 -3.35 -36.26 19.36
C LYS A 73 -2.04 -35.89 18.68
N ARG A 74 -0.93 -35.80 19.45
CA ARG A 74 0.39 -35.39 18.93
C ARG A 74 1.16 -36.54 18.28
N GLU A 75 0.80 -37.78 18.54
CA GLU A 75 1.39 -38.97 17.92
C GLU A 75 0.64 -39.38 16.63
N GLY A 76 -0.57 -38.83 16.42
CA GLY A 76 -1.39 -38.98 15.21
C GLY A 76 -1.12 -37.90 14.18
N TYR A 77 -2.18 -37.51 13.46
CA TYR A 77 -2.10 -36.39 12.55
C TYR A 77 -2.44 -35.09 13.29
N PHE A 78 -1.43 -34.29 13.55
CA PHE A 78 -1.50 -33.03 14.25
C PHE A 78 -0.92 -31.89 13.38
N VAL A 79 -1.54 -30.73 13.39
CA VAL A 79 -1.08 -29.54 12.68
C VAL A 79 -1.37 -28.30 13.53
N LYS A 80 -0.34 -27.52 13.78
CA LYS A 80 -0.42 -26.18 14.33
C LYS A 80 0.29 -25.23 13.36
N LEU A 81 -0.29 -24.07 13.14
CA LEU A 81 0.24 -23.02 12.27
C LEU A 81 0.34 -21.69 13.04
N PRO A 82 1.16 -20.74 12.59
CA PRO A 82 1.15 -19.37 13.11
C PRO A 82 -0.15 -18.65 12.67
N SER A 83 -1.26 -19.01 13.30
CA SER A 83 -2.60 -18.49 12.97
C SER A 83 -3.01 -17.27 13.79
N ALA A 84 -2.23 -16.86 14.78
CA ALA A 84 -2.30 -15.53 15.37
C ALA A 84 -1.45 -14.54 14.55
N TRP A 85 -1.80 -13.26 14.62
CA TRP A 85 -1.09 -12.22 13.91
C TRP A 85 0.38 -12.10 14.31
N ARG A 86 1.26 -12.04 13.31
CA ARG A 86 2.70 -11.75 13.46
C ARG A 86 2.99 -10.42 12.79
N SER A 87 3.50 -9.46 13.56
CA SER A 87 3.94 -8.18 13.05
C SER A 87 5.35 -8.28 12.50
N VAL A 88 5.52 -7.88 11.26
CA VAL A 88 6.80 -7.87 10.56
C VAL A 88 7.13 -6.44 10.14
N GLN A 89 8.28 -5.95 10.54
CA GLN A 89 8.78 -4.66 10.10
C GLN A 89 9.32 -4.78 8.68
N VAL A 90 8.87 -3.89 7.79
CA VAL A 90 9.40 -3.73 6.43
C VAL A 90 10.05 -2.36 6.33
N THR A 91 11.18 -2.28 5.64
CA THR A 91 11.99 -1.06 5.50
C THR A 91 12.11 -0.68 4.04
N ASN A 92 11.87 0.58 3.74
CA ASN A 92 12.08 1.14 2.41
C ASN A 92 13.58 1.08 2.08
N VAL A 93 13.91 0.54 0.91
CA VAL A 93 15.30 0.28 0.49
C VAL A 93 16.08 1.58 0.28
N ASP A 94 15.39 2.64 -0.15
CA ASP A 94 16.02 3.91 -0.51
C ASP A 94 16.01 4.91 0.67
N SER A 95 14.84 5.11 1.31
CA SER A 95 14.69 6.12 2.37
C SER A 95 15.00 5.59 3.78
N GLY A 96 15.06 4.27 3.98
CA GLY A 96 15.22 3.66 5.30
C GLY A 96 14.00 3.76 6.21
N LYS A 97 12.90 4.38 5.77
CA LYS A 97 11.67 4.46 6.56
C LYS A 97 11.03 3.09 6.73
N THR A 98 10.45 2.86 7.87
CA THR A 98 9.86 1.57 8.26
C THR A 98 8.35 1.62 8.28
N ALA A 99 7.73 0.48 7.99
CA ALA A 99 6.31 0.23 8.14
C ALA A 99 6.10 -1.18 8.71
N THR A 100 4.88 -1.50 9.13
CA THR A 100 4.56 -2.80 9.70
C THR A 100 3.50 -3.49 8.85
N VAL A 101 3.75 -4.75 8.51
CA VAL A 101 2.74 -5.67 7.97
C VAL A 101 2.39 -6.69 9.04
N ASN A 102 1.13 -7.12 9.08
CA ASN A 102 0.70 -8.22 9.93
C ASN A 102 0.36 -9.42 9.06
N PHE A 103 0.91 -10.56 9.40
CA PHE A 103 0.72 -11.82 8.69
C PHE A 103 0.13 -12.88 9.63
N ARG A 104 -0.77 -13.73 9.12
CA ARG A 104 -1.17 -14.97 9.77
C ARG A 104 -1.50 -16.04 8.74
N ALA A 105 -1.22 -17.31 9.08
CA ALA A 105 -1.71 -18.45 8.32
C ALA A 105 -3.18 -18.73 8.72
N SER A 106 -4.08 -18.76 7.73
CA SER A 106 -5.53 -18.95 7.96
C SER A 106 -6.06 -20.28 7.40
N ARG A 107 -5.31 -20.93 6.54
CA ARG A 107 -5.66 -22.25 5.99
C ARG A 107 -4.42 -23.11 5.80
N TYR A 108 -4.64 -24.42 5.80
CA TYR A 108 -3.64 -25.42 5.53
C TYR A 108 -4.20 -26.45 4.56
N SER A 109 -3.39 -26.90 3.65
CA SER A 109 -3.70 -28.02 2.76
C SER A 109 -2.49 -28.90 2.54
N GLY A 110 -2.74 -30.17 2.30
CA GLY A 110 -1.69 -31.13 1.97
C GLY A 110 -2.25 -32.38 1.34
N ARG A 111 -1.39 -33.08 0.65
CA ARG A 111 -1.66 -34.42 0.09
C ARG A 111 -1.00 -35.46 0.94
N LEU A 112 -1.82 -36.27 1.58
CA LEU A 112 -1.38 -37.50 2.29
C LEU A 112 -1.24 -38.64 1.29
N SER A 113 -0.14 -39.36 1.34
CA SER A 113 0.10 -40.54 0.51
C SER A 113 0.52 -41.71 1.38
N VAL A 114 0.04 -42.91 1.06
CA VAL A 114 0.41 -44.17 1.71
C VAL A 114 1.08 -45.10 0.71
N PRO A 115 1.88 -46.06 1.17
CA PRO A 115 2.44 -47.10 0.30
C PRO A 115 1.36 -47.83 -0.52
N SER A 116 1.70 -48.29 -1.71
CA SER A 116 0.77 -48.97 -2.64
C SER A 116 0.15 -50.27 -2.08
N SER A 117 0.74 -50.84 -1.05
CA SER A 117 0.20 -51.98 -0.29
C SER A 117 -1.01 -51.60 0.59
N TYR A 118 -1.22 -50.30 0.80
CA TYR A 118 -2.32 -49.77 1.58
C TYR A 118 -3.36 -49.17 0.63
N THR A 119 -4.56 -49.70 0.64
CA THR A 119 -5.68 -49.04 -0.06
C THR A 119 -6.43 -48.17 0.91
N TRP A 120 -6.46 -46.85 0.64
CA TRP A 120 -7.45 -46.00 1.25
C TRP A 120 -8.83 -46.48 0.77
N GLY A 121 -9.54 -47.23 1.59
CA GLY A 121 -10.97 -47.37 1.38
C GLY A 121 -11.61 -45.98 1.43
N SER A 122 -12.77 -45.76 0.84
CA SER A 122 -13.49 -44.48 0.83
C SER A 122 -13.68 -43.83 2.22
N THR A 123 -13.48 -44.59 3.29
CA THR A 123 -13.54 -44.15 4.68
C THR A 123 -12.17 -43.94 5.33
N SER A 124 -11.09 -44.46 4.77
CA SER A 124 -9.77 -44.46 5.44
C SER A 124 -9.00 -43.18 5.27
N GLY A 125 -8.93 -42.63 4.07
CA GLY A 125 -8.36 -41.32 3.83
C GLY A 125 -9.16 -40.21 4.53
N GLY A 126 -10.49 -40.35 4.53
CA GLY A 126 -11.38 -39.49 5.26
C GLY A 126 -11.08 -39.39 6.75
N THR A 127 -10.69 -40.48 7.41
CA THR A 127 -10.43 -40.46 8.86
C THR A 127 -9.22 -39.62 9.26
N LEU A 128 -8.23 -39.40 8.39
CA LEU A 128 -7.10 -38.50 8.66
C LEU A 128 -7.25 -37.12 8.04
N ALA A 129 -8.13 -36.97 7.04
CA ALA A 129 -8.30 -35.70 6.34
C ALA A 129 -9.31 -34.75 7.00
N TYR A 130 -10.23 -35.30 7.81
CA TYR A 130 -11.25 -34.48 8.46
C TYR A 130 -10.85 -34.20 9.92
N PRO A 131 -10.80 -32.95 10.38
CA PRO A 131 -10.58 -32.63 11.78
C PRO A 131 -11.74 -33.16 12.62
N GLU A 132 -11.48 -33.44 13.90
CA GLU A 132 -12.54 -33.76 14.83
C GLU A 132 -13.54 -32.62 14.94
N ASN A 133 -14.83 -32.94 14.85
CA ASN A 133 -15.91 -31.94 14.88
C ASN A 133 -16.13 -31.32 16.26
N SER A 134 -15.61 -31.94 17.33
CA SER A 134 -15.74 -31.47 18.69
C SER A 134 -14.41 -31.48 19.40
N GLY A 135 -13.84 -30.35 19.64
CA GLY A 135 -12.68 -30.15 20.49
C GLY A 135 -11.31 -30.17 19.80
N SER A 136 -11.23 -30.11 18.49
CA SER A 136 -9.97 -30.14 17.76
C SER A 136 -9.21 -28.81 17.72
N GLY A 137 -9.49 -27.93 18.64
CA GLY A 137 -8.62 -26.79 18.90
C GLY A 137 -8.85 -25.55 18.07
N GLY A 138 -9.98 -25.41 17.42
CA GLY A 138 -10.36 -24.16 16.73
C GLY A 138 -10.09 -24.17 15.22
N CYS A 139 -9.83 -25.32 14.64
CA CYS A 139 -9.88 -25.52 13.19
C CYS A 139 -11.20 -26.15 12.75
N SER A 140 -11.52 -25.99 11.49
CA SER A 140 -12.69 -26.60 10.87
C SER A 140 -12.35 -27.12 9.48
N SER A 141 -13.19 -28.01 8.96
CA SER A 141 -13.14 -28.39 7.55
C SER A 141 -13.51 -27.21 6.62
N GLY A 142 -14.05 -26.11 7.17
CA GLY A 142 -14.33 -24.86 6.47
C GLY A 142 -15.29 -24.95 5.27
N ALA A 143 -15.64 -23.83 4.73
CA ALA A 143 -16.21 -23.75 3.39
C ALA A 143 -15.13 -24.20 2.39
N GLY A 144 -15.32 -25.37 1.81
CA GLY A 144 -14.32 -25.96 0.94
C GLY A 144 -13.74 -27.28 1.41
N GLY A 145 -14.26 -27.76 2.50
CA GLY A 145 -14.23 -29.16 2.87
C GLY A 145 -12.87 -29.77 3.15
N ALA A 146 -12.90 -30.78 3.97
CA ALA A 146 -11.75 -31.53 4.36
C ALA A 146 -11.25 -32.48 3.28
N GLY A 147 -12.04 -33.00 2.42
CA GLY A 147 -11.63 -33.93 1.39
C GLY A 147 -11.82 -33.39 0.01
N LEU A 148 -10.76 -32.89 -0.62
CA LEU A 148 -10.85 -32.26 -1.93
C LEU A 148 -10.84 -33.32 -3.04
N LEU A 149 -9.91 -34.22 -3.02
CA LEU A 149 -9.74 -35.27 -4.01
C LEU A 149 -8.92 -36.44 -3.39
N GLY A 150 -9.14 -37.65 -3.91
CA GLY A 150 -8.37 -38.80 -3.46
C GLY A 150 -8.41 -39.95 -4.45
N THR A 151 -7.45 -40.83 -4.31
CA THR A 151 -7.37 -42.14 -4.94
C THR A 151 -7.20 -43.21 -3.86
N SER A 152 -6.95 -44.47 -4.25
CA SER A 152 -6.66 -45.51 -3.31
C SER A 152 -5.34 -45.33 -2.51
N THR A 153 -4.42 -44.50 -3.01
CA THR A 153 -3.06 -44.33 -2.43
C THR A 153 -2.78 -42.91 -1.91
N TRP A 154 -3.61 -41.94 -2.20
CA TRP A 154 -3.43 -40.58 -1.69
C TRP A 154 -4.75 -39.87 -1.50
N HIS A 155 -4.75 -38.85 -0.63
CA HIS A 155 -5.88 -38.00 -0.35
C HIS A 155 -5.41 -36.56 -0.13
N GLU A 156 -6.07 -35.61 -0.78
CA GLU A 156 -5.81 -34.16 -0.62
C GLU A 156 -6.91 -33.53 0.22
N HIS A 157 -6.55 -32.66 1.13
CA HIS A 157 -7.48 -32.04 2.07
C HIS A 157 -7.09 -30.60 2.36
N ALA A 158 -8.02 -29.83 2.90
CA ALA A 158 -7.80 -28.48 3.40
C ALA A 158 -8.54 -28.25 4.71
N TRP A 159 -7.90 -27.54 5.62
CA TRP A 159 -8.45 -27.14 6.92
C TRP A 159 -8.35 -25.63 7.07
N SER A 160 -9.39 -25.01 7.67
CA SER A 160 -9.40 -23.61 8.06
C SER A 160 -8.93 -23.44 9.50
N PHE A 161 -8.08 -22.45 9.74
CA PHE A 161 -7.46 -22.14 11.03
C PHE A 161 -7.91 -20.78 11.52
N GLY A 162 -8.66 -20.77 12.62
CA GLY A 162 -8.91 -19.54 13.37
C GLY A 162 -7.72 -19.20 14.30
N VAL A 163 -7.71 -18.00 14.85
CA VAL A 163 -6.66 -17.53 15.79
C VAL A 163 -6.50 -18.51 16.99
N ALA A 164 -7.60 -19.04 17.51
CA ALA A 164 -7.58 -19.99 18.63
C ALA A 164 -6.87 -21.33 18.30
N ALA A 165 -6.76 -21.69 17.02
CA ALA A 165 -6.12 -22.93 16.60
C ALA A 165 -4.61 -22.94 16.88
N GLU A 166 -3.97 -21.79 17.03
CA GLU A 166 -2.55 -21.71 17.38
C GLU A 166 -2.25 -22.28 18.77
N ALA A 167 -3.13 -22.05 19.74
CA ALA A 167 -2.93 -22.56 21.09
C ALA A 167 -3.18 -24.07 21.21
N ALA A 168 -4.17 -24.61 20.47
CA ALA A 168 -4.64 -25.98 20.65
C ALA A 168 -4.15 -26.96 19.58
N GLY A 169 -3.77 -26.44 18.39
CA GLY A 169 -3.52 -27.21 17.18
C GLY A 169 -4.79 -27.87 16.64
N CYS A 170 -4.71 -28.39 15.44
CA CYS A 170 -5.73 -29.20 14.80
C CYS A 170 -5.26 -30.64 14.71
N TYR A 171 -6.13 -31.59 14.89
CA TYR A 171 -5.70 -32.99 14.87
C TYR A 171 -6.80 -33.92 14.39
N ARG A 172 -6.37 -35.11 14.00
CA ARG A 172 -7.23 -36.23 13.72
C ARG A 172 -6.70 -37.48 14.40
N ILE A 173 -7.54 -38.09 15.22
CA ILE A 173 -7.27 -39.41 15.83
C ILE A 173 -7.80 -40.48 14.88
N SER A 174 -6.91 -41.33 14.39
CA SER A 174 -7.29 -42.44 13.52
C SER A 174 -7.80 -43.60 14.33
N THR A 175 -8.83 -44.26 13.81
CA THR A 175 -9.30 -45.57 14.30
C THR A 175 -8.59 -46.73 13.62
N LYS A 176 -7.67 -46.47 12.70
CA LYS A 176 -6.88 -47.43 11.95
C LYS A 176 -5.40 -47.12 12.09
N GLU A 177 -4.59 -48.17 11.89
CA GLU A 177 -3.13 -48.07 11.84
C GLU A 177 -2.65 -47.76 10.43
N TYR A 178 -1.59 -46.92 10.31
CA TYR A 178 -0.92 -46.56 9.05
C TYR A 178 0.58 -46.73 9.23
N ASP A 179 1.24 -47.60 8.44
CA ASP A 179 2.65 -47.90 8.56
C ASP A 179 3.55 -46.70 8.30
N SER A 180 3.27 -45.97 7.24
CA SER A 180 3.92 -44.70 6.95
C SER A 180 3.02 -43.78 6.12
N ILE A 181 3.13 -42.50 6.36
CA ILE A 181 2.42 -41.47 5.58
C ILE A 181 3.42 -40.42 5.15
N LYS A 182 3.32 -39.99 3.87
CA LYS A 182 4.06 -38.86 3.34
C LYS A 182 3.10 -37.76 3.00
N TRP A 183 3.48 -36.52 3.35
CA TRP A 183 2.75 -35.30 2.95
C TRP A 183 3.54 -34.54 1.89
N SER A 184 2.89 -34.23 0.82
CA SER A 184 3.40 -33.42 -0.28
C SER A 184 2.40 -32.36 -0.65
N ARG A 185 2.77 -31.43 -1.55
CA ARG A 185 1.93 -30.31 -1.97
C ARG A 185 1.35 -29.54 -0.79
N LEU A 186 2.16 -29.42 0.26
CA LEU A 186 1.78 -28.63 1.43
C LEU A 186 1.58 -27.19 1.00
N SER A 187 0.51 -26.56 1.46
CA SER A 187 0.23 -25.16 1.19
C SER A 187 -0.49 -24.50 2.35
N ILE A 188 -0.31 -23.20 2.47
CA ILE A 188 -1.06 -22.35 3.39
C ILE A 188 -1.83 -21.30 2.63
N GLY A 189 -3.06 -21.02 3.08
CA GLY A 189 -3.72 -19.74 2.82
C GLY A 189 -3.34 -18.78 3.93
N TYR A 190 -3.19 -17.51 3.60
CA TYR A 190 -2.78 -16.52 4.57
C TYR A 190 -3.62 -15.23 4.45
N GLU A 191 -3.57 -14.43 5.49
CA GLU A 191 -4.08 -13.08 5.52
C GLU A 191 -2.94 -12.11 5.77
N LEU A 192 -3.00 -10.97 5.11
CA LEU A 192 -2.01 -9.91 5.20
C LEU A 192 -2.72 -8.58 5.48
N GLU A 193 -2.42 -7.95 6.61
CA GLU A 193 -2.80 -6.56 6.87
C GLU A 193 -1.63 -5.66 6.52
N THR A 194 -1.87 -4.72 5.63
CA THR A 194 -0.86 -3.78 5.14
C THR A 194 -1.08 -2.40 5.72
N PRO A 195 -0.02 -1.58 5.87
CA PRO A 195 -0.17 -0.18 6.26
C PRO A 195 -0.93 0.64 5.21
N ASN A 196 -1.32 1.87 5.57
CA ASN A 196 -1.93 2.79 4.59
C ASN A 196 -0.85 3.26 3.60
N PRO A 197 -0.95 2.90 2.30
CA PRO A 197 0.07 3.26 1.31
C PRO A 197 0.21 4.77 1.09
N LEU A 198 -0.85 5.56 1.28
CA LEU A 198 -0.80 7.02 1.10
C LEU A 198 0.06 7.73 2.15
N ALA A 199 0.37 7.06 3.26
CA ALA A 199 1.26 7.56 4.32
C ALA A 199 2.69 7.02 4.20
N MET A 200 2.98 6.24 3.15
CA MET A 200 4.30 5.66 2.90
C MET A 200 5.02 6.43 1.80
N ASP A 201 6.35 6.40 1.80
CA ASP A 201 7.13 6.91 0.68
C ASP A 201 6.98 5.97 -0.54
N SER A 202 7.18 6.50 -1.74
CA SER A 202 7.35 5.66 -2.92
C SER A 202 8.54 4.73 -2.76
N GLY A 203 8.50 3.57 -3.41
CA GLY A 203 9.63 2.65 -3.47
C GLY A 203 9.32 1.25 -2.97
N LEU A 204 10.38 0.50 -2.78
CA LEU A 204 10.38 -0.90 -2.41
C LEU A 204 10.64 -1.07 -0.92
N TYR A 205 9.73 -1.71 -0.21
CA TYR A 205 9.88 -2.07 1.20
C TYR A 205 10.14 -3.56 1.32
N LYS A 206 11.14 -3.93 2.13
CA LYS A 206 11.51 -5.33 2.39
C LYS A 206 11.55 -5.61 3.88
N GLY A 207 11.12 -6.80 4.25
CA GLY A 207 11.21 -7.34 5.60
C GLY A 207 11.20 -8.85 5.57
N THR A 208 11.69 -9.48 6.63
CA THR A 208 11.85 -10.92 6.70
C THR A 208 11.37 -11.43 8.05
N HIS A 209 10.71 -12.57 8.06
CA HIS A 209 10.35 -13.28 9.28
C HIS A 209 10.64 -14.78 9.15
N THR A 210 11.29 -15.35 10.15
CA THR A 210 11.61 -16.77 10.17
C THR A 210 10.75 -17.49 11.19
N PHE A 211 10.03 -18.48 10.73
CA PHE A 211 9.19 -19.38 11.54
C PHE A 211 9.94 -20.67 11.83
N SER A 212 9.81 -21.19 13.04
CA SER A 212 10.32 -22.48 13.43
C SER A 212 9.40 -23.62 12.95
N ILE A 213 9.99 -24.75 12.50
CA ILE A 213 9.28 -25.96 12.09
C ILE A 213 9.70 -27.11 13.01
N GLY A 214 8.72 -27.81 13.58
CA GLY A 214 8.91 -28.99 14.41
C GLY A 214 8.13 -28.95 15.72
N PRO A 215 8.26 -29.92 16.57
CA PRO A 215 7.52 -30.00 17.82
C PRO A 215 7.68 -28.79 18.70
N GLY A 216 6.57 -28.12 19.03
CA GLY A 216 6.55 -26.89 19.81
C GLY A 216 6.85 -25.60 19.01
N GLY A 217 7.21 -25.71 17.73
CA GLY A 217 7.50 -24.59 16.85
C GLY A 217 6.26 -23.82 16.39
N ASP A 218 6.47 -22.83 15.50
CA ASP A 218 5.37 -22.09 14.86
C ASP A 218 4.56 -23.00 13.93
N PHE A 219 5.26 -23.79 13.12
CA PHE A 219 4.70 -24.91 12.36
C PHE A 219 5.01 -26.20 13.12
N ASP A 220 4.01 -26.73 13.81
CA ASP A 220 4.15 -27.91 14.64
C ASP A 220 3.25 -29.03 14.12
N PHE A 221 3.85 -30.15 13.72
CA PHE A 221 3.16 -31.29 13.14
C PHE A 221 3.04 -32.48 14.12
N GLY A 222 3.25 -32.21 15.41
CA GLY A 222 3.22 -33.24 16.46
C GLY A 222 4.56 -33.95 16.62
N ASP A 223 4.53 -35.10 17.33
CA ASP A 223 5.75 -35.75 17.79
C ASP A 223 6.17 -36.90 16.88
N ASN A 224 5.30 -37.30 15.93
CA ASN A 224 5.55 -38.43 15.01
C ASN A 224 5.73 -38.00 13.55
N ILE A 225 5.63 -36.71 13.23
CA ILE A 225 5.76 -36.22 11.86
C ILE A 225 7.02 -35.35 11.77
N MET A 226 7.91 -35.70 10.86
CA MET A 226 9.15 -34.97 10.61
C MET A 226 9.03 -34.20 9.29
N ALA A 227 9.33 -32.90 9.33
CA ALA A 227 9.48 -32.07 8.15
C ALA A 227 10.91 -32.17 7.60
N SER A 228 11.09 -31.95 6.29
CA SER A 228 12.41 -31.93 5.66
C SER A 228 13.25 -30.71 6.07
N ASP A 229 12.65 -29.70 6.67
CA ASP A 229 13.28 -28.44 7.10
C ASP A 229 12.88 -28.09 8.52
N THR A 230 13.75 -27.36 9.23
CA THR A 230 13.51 -26.94 10.64
C THR A 230 13.08 -25.49 10.76
N SER A 231 13.11 -24.73 9.67
CA SER A 231 12.67 -23.33 9.64
C SER A 231 12.13 -22.94 8.27
N LEU A 232 11.22 -21.96 8.26
CA LEU A 232 10.68 -21.35 7.07
C LEU A 232 10.89 -19.84 7.17
N THR A 233 11.62 -19.28 6.23
CA THR A 233 11.80 -17.83 6.11
C THR A 233 10.82 -17.27 5.07
N ILE A 234 10.06 -16.27 5.46
CA ILE A 234 9.17 -15.53 4.55
C ILE A 234 9.73 -14.13 4.34
N ASP A 235 10.03 -13.80 3.08
CA ASP A 235 10.41 -12.47 2.65
C ASP A 235 9.15 -11.69 2.24
N PHE A 236 8.92 -10.56 2.90
CA PHE A 236 7.81 -9.66 2.61
C PHE A 236 8.31 -8.51 1.73
N THR A 237 7.61 -8.26 0.64
CA THR A 237 7.94 -7.22 -0.32
C THR A 237 6.70 -6.37 -0.60
N LEU A 238 6.76 -5.08 -0.26
CA LEU A 238 5.72 -4.12 -0.62
C LEU A 238 6.26 -3.11 -1.62
N THR A 239 5.56 -2.89 -2.71
CA THR A 239 5.88 -1.84 -3.69
C THR A 239 4.86 -0.72 -3.57
N VAL A 240 5.33 0.50 -3.37
CA VAL A 240 4.49 1.71 -3.30
C VAL A 240 4.80 2.57 -4.51
N ASN A 241 3.83 2.70 -5.40
CA ASN A 241 3.90 3.59 -6.56
C ASN A 241 2.97 4.79 -6.30
N HIS A 242 3.55 5.98 -6.17
CA HIS A 242 2.78 7.21 -6.13
C HIS A 242 2.74 7.88 -7.49
N GLU A 243 1.67 8.62 -7.72
CA GLU A 243 1.49 9.43 -8.92
C GLU A 243 1.39 10.91 -8.54
N LEU A 244 2.10 11.77 -9.26
CA LEU A 244 1.92 13.21 -9.27
C LEU A 244 1.95 13.68 -10.72
N LYS A 245 0.77 14.02 -11.26
CA LYS A 245 0.63 14.54 -12.63
C LYS A 245 -0.10 15.86 -12.59
N LEU A 246 0.49 16.86 -13.25
CA LEU A 246 -0.04 18.20 -13.38
C LEU A 246 -0.32 18.49 -14.85
N SER A 247 -1.49 19.07 -15.15
CA SER A 247 -1.79 19.67 -16.45
C SER A 247 -2.36 21.06 -16.25
N SER A 248 -1.70 22.07 -16.82
CA SER A 248 -2.18 23.47 -16.82
C SER A 248 -2.94 23.77 -18.10
N THR A 249 -4.00 24.56 -17.97
CA THR A 249 -4.80 25.04 -19.11
C THR A 249 -4.37 26.41 -19.58
N THR A 250 -3.57 27.14 -18.79
CA THR A 250 -3.17 28.54 -19.07
C THR A 250 -1.68 28.72 -18.90
N SER A 251 -1.05 29.25 -19.95
CA SER A 251 0.38 29.61 -19.97
C SER A 251 0.62 31.11 -19.71
N SER A 252 -0.42 31.95 -19.80
CA SER A 252 -0.35 33.37 -19.63
C SER A 252 -1.57 33.89 -18.85
N VAL A 253 -1.34 34.79 -17.91
CA VAL A 253 -2.40 35.37 -17.06
C VAL A 253 -2.30 36.89 -17.12
N SER A 254 -3.34 37.54 -17.63
CA SER A 254 -3.51 39.00 -17.55
C SER A 254 -4.15 39.38 -16.22
N LEU A 255 -3.51 40.27 -15.48
CA LEU A 255 -4.05 40.77 -14.22
C LEU A 255 -5.05 41.87 -14.49
N GLN A 256 -6.25 41.73 -13.95
CA GLN A 256 -7.34 42.70 -14.11
C GLN A 256 -7.55 43.52 -12.84
N PRO A 257 -7.87 44.82 -12.96
CA PRO A 257 -8.23 45.64 -11.81
C PRO A 257 -9.61 45.25 -11.28
N CYS A 258 -9.62 44.65 -10.10
CA CYS A 258 -10.83 44.14 -9.49
C CYS A 258 -11.07 44.73 -8.10
N ALA A 259 -12.28 44.59 -7.60
CA ALA A 259 -12.57 44.88 -6.19
C ALA A 259 -11.81 43.86 -5.31
N LYS A 260 -11.42 44.28 -4.13
CA LYS A 260 -10.63 43.55 -3.18
C LYS A 260 -11.14 42.11 -3.01
N GLY A 261 -10.23 41.14 -3.25
CA GLY A 261 -10.50 39.73 -3.11
C GLY A 261 -11.39 39.09 -4.19
N LYS A 262 -11.76 39.85 -5.25
CA LYS A 262 -12.59 39.36 -6.37
C LYS A 262 -11.76 39.16 -7.63
N PHE A 263 -12.25 38.34 -8.54
CA PHE A 263 -11.80 38.20 -9.91
C PHE A 263 -12.84 38.80 -10.84
N CYS A 264 -12.41 39.40 -11.92
CA CYS A 264 -13.29 40.04 -12.88
C CYS A 264 -12.84 39.71 -14.32
N SER A 265 -13.78 39.82 -15.25
CA SER A 265 -13.48 39.73 -16.68
C SER A 265 -12.69 40.93 -17.14
N GLU A 266 -12.13 40.87 -18.35
CA GLU A 266 -11.43 41.98 -18.97
C GLU A 266 -12.35 43.23 -19.12
N GLU A 267 -13.61 43.03 -19.52
CA GLU A 267 -14.61 44.05 -19.63
C GLU A 267 -14.89 44.76 -18.28
N GLN A 268 -15.03 43.95 -17.23
CA GLN A 268 -15.19 44.47 -15.87
C GLN A 268 -13.92 45.18 -15.39
N GLY A 269 -12.75 44.68 -15.77
CA GLY A 269 -11.47 45.32 -15.51
C GLY A 269 -11.38 46.70 -16.15
N GLN A 270 -11.76 46.82 -17.43
CA GLN A 270 -11.81 48.08 -18.12
C GLN A 270 -12.77 49.08 -17.42
N ALA A 271 -13.99 48.68 -17.09
CA ALA A 271 -14.94 49.49 -16.35
C ALA A 271 -14.41 49.95 -14.97
N ASN A 272 -13.61 49.10 -14.30
CA ASN A 272 -12.98 49.47 -13.04
C ASN A 272 -11.86 50.51 -13.21
N TRP A 273 -11.09 50.47 -14.32
CA TRP A 273 -10.12 51.50 -14.67
C TRP A 273 -10.81 52.84 -14.98
N GLU A 274 -11.90 52.84 -15.71
CA GLU A 274 -12.71 54.03 -15.98
C GLU A 274 -13.23 54.64 -14.67
N ARG A 275 -13.72 53.79 -13.76
CA ARG A 275 -14.17 54.24 -12.43
C ARG A 275 -13.03 54.84 -11.60
N TRP A 276 -11.84 54.26 -11.65
CA TRP A 276 -10.64 54.78 -11.00
C TRP A 276 -10.28 56.19 -11.55
N MET A 277 -10.41 56.43 -12.85
CA MET A 277 -10.14 57.73 -13.42
C MET A 277 -11.02 58.83 -12.80
N VAL A 278 -12.21 58.49 -12.36
CA VAL A 278 -13.17 59.41 -11.72
C VAL A 278 -12.91 59.54 -10.21
N ASN A 279 -12.87 58.43 -9.49
CA ASN A 279 -12.88 58.42 -8.02
C ASN A 279 -11.49 58.31 -7.37
N ARG A 280 -10.46 57.96 -8.15
CA ARG A 280 -9.06 57.78 -7.71
C ARG A 280 -8.87 56.73 -6.62
N ILE A 281 -9.82 55.82 -6.45
CA ILE A 281 -9.68 54.69 -5.56
C ILE A 281 -8.97 53.54 -6.34
N THR A 282 -7.69 53.30 -6.03
CA THR A 282 -6.88 52.32 -6.73
C THR A 282 -7.41 50.92 -6.49
N PRO A 283 -7.69 50.13 -7.54
CA PRO A 283 -8.08 48.71 -7.38
C PRO A 283 -6.88 47.83 -7.06
N GLU A 284 -7.11 46.57 -6.65
CA GLU A 284 -6.12 45.50 -6.70
C GLU A 284 -6.07 44.95 -8.13
N LEU A 285 -4.91 44.38 -8.54
CA LEU A 285 -4.85 43.61 -9.77
C LEU A 285 -4.89 42.12 -9.41
N THR A 286 -5.81 41.38 -10.02
CA THR A 286 -6.00 39.96 -9.78
C THR A 286 -6.03 39.15 -11.07
N GLY A 287 -5.50 37.95 -11.02
CA GLY A 287 -5.58 36.97 -12.11
C GLY A 287 -5.62 35.60 -11.56
N ARG A 288 -6.14 34.65 -12.34
CA ARG A 288 -6.23 33.24 -11.92
C ARG A 288 -5.72 32.30 -13.03
N SER A 289 -4.89 31.38 -12.66
CA SER A 289 -4.57 30.20 -13.47
C SER A 289 -5.20 28.96 -12.84
N THR A 290 -5.75 28.09 -13.67
CA THR A 290 -6.31 26.82 -13.26
C THR A 290 -5.46 25.66 -13.76
N PHE A 291 -5.45 24.57 -13.00
CA PHE A 291 -4.74 23.36 -13.36
C PHE A 291 -5.54 22.13 -12.92
N ASN A 292 -5.22 20.97 -13.50
CA ASN A 292 -5.70 19.70 -13.03
C ASN A 292 -4.54 18.92 -12.42
N LEU A 293 -4.79 18.32 -11.27
CA LEU A 293 -3.80 17.56 -10.48
C LEU A 293 -4.30 16.16 -10.24
N SER A 294 -3.44 15.16 -10.55
CA SER A 294 -3.60 13.79 -10.08
C SER A 294 -2.52 13.53 -9.04
N SER A 295 -2.89 13.08 -7.85
CA SER A 295 -1.96 12.85 -6.76
C SER A 295 -2.40 11.69 -5.87
N SER A 296 -1.44 10.88 -5.44
CA SER A 296 -1.63 9.79 -4.46
C SER A 296 -0.62 9.83 -3.30
N GLY A 297 0.40 10.69 -3.35
CA GLY A 297 1.45 10.78 -2.34
C GLY A 297 1.59 12.16 -1.74
N GLU A 298 2.69 12.35 -1.02
CA GLU A 298 3.12 13.66 -0.53
C GLU A 298 3.90 14.40 -1.60
N PHE A 299 3.77 15.72 -1.62
CA PHE A 299 4.52 16.60 -2.51
C PHE A 299 4.72 17.96 -1.88
N THR A 300 5.70 18.70 -2.38
CA THR A 300 5.94 20.09 -2.00
C THR A 300 5.54 21.05 -3.13
N VAL A 301 5.21 22.27 -2.77
CA VAL A 301 4.98 23.33 -3.74
C VAL A 301 5.73 24.59 -3.33
N TYR A 302 6.48 25.16 -4.26
CA TYR A 302 7.21 26.42 -4.11
C TYR A 302 7.26 27.20 -5.42
N LEU A 303 7.80 28.43 -5.38
CA LEU A 303 7.90 29.29 -6.53
C LEU A 303 9.38 29.46 -6.97
N GLU A 304 9.55 29.55 -8.28
CA GLU A 304 10.72 30.11 -8.91
C GLU A 304 10.30 31.30 -9.77
N CYS A 305 10.95 32.42 -9.63
CA CYS A 305 10.54 33.68 -10.25
C CYS A 305 11.68 34.27 -11.05
N GLU A 306 11.37 34.86 -12.19
CA GLU A 306 12.33 35.68 -12.96
C GLU A 306 12.81 36.88 -12.13
N GLN A 307 11.89 37.51 -11.38
CA GLN A 307 12.17 38.58 -10.45
C GLN A 307 11.44 38.32 -9.12
N HIS A 308 12.03 38.74 -8.01
CA HIS A 308 11.40 38.63 -6.69
C HIS A 308 11.63 39.85 -5.81
N LEU A 309 10.72 40.08 -4.89
CA LEU A 309 10.80 41.06 -3.81
C LEU A 309 10.52 40.36 -2.49
N GLY A 310 11.58 40.16 -1.67
CA GLY A 310 11.46 39.34 -0.48
C GLY A 310 11.09 37.89 -0.84
N SER A 311 10.03 37.38 -0.27
CA SER A 311 9.52 36.01 -0.52
C SER A 311 8.49 35.93 -1.65
N ASP A 312 8.09 37.06 -2.26
CA ASP A 312 7.14 37.07 -3.36
C ASP A 312 7.83 37.19 -4.71
N CYS A 313 7.20 36.69 -5.76
CA CYS A 313 7.56 37.01 -7.13
C CYS A 313 7.30 38.49 -7.43
N ALA A 314 7.93 39.02 -8.46
CA ALA A 314 7.74 40.40 -8.86
C ALA A 314 7.53 40.56 -10.36
N LEU A 315 6.78 41.61 -10.74
CA LEU A 315 6.67 42.07 -12.10
C LEU A 315 7.60 43.25 -12.29
N ARG A 316 8.24 43.33 -13.45
CA ARG A 316 9.17 44.37 -13.85
C ARG A 316 8.48 45.37 -14.80
N SER A 317 8.71 46.65 -14.59
CA SER A 317 8.36 47.69 -15.52
C SER A 317 9.17 47.59 -16.82
N ASN A 318 8.48 47.69 -17.96
CA ASN A 318 9.15 47.70 -19.27
C ASN A 318 9.87 49.06 -19.51
N ASN A 319 9.31 50.15 -19.03
CA ASN A 319 9.88 51.48 -19.23
C ASN A 319 10.99 51.79 -18.20
N THR A 320 10.87 51.26 -16.99
CA THR A 320 11.84 51.45 -15.90
C THR A 320 12.23 50.09 -15.31
N PRO A 321 13.19 49.38 -15.90
CA PRO A 321 13.53 47.99 -15.51
C PRO A 321 13.98 47.80 -14.06
N SER A 322 14.39 48.85 -13.38
CA SER A 322 14.72 48.85 -11.95
C SER A 322 13.47 48.86 -11.06
N GLN A 323 12.30 49.18 -11.60
CA GLN A 323 11.07 49.21 -10.85
C GLN A 323 10.40 47.82 -10.87
N LEU A 324 10.28 47.26 -9.69
CA LEU A 324 9.63 45.99 -9.44
C LEU A 324 8.41 46.18 -8.54
N VAL A 325 7.38 45.41 -8.77
CA VAL A 325 6.19 45.34 -7.90
C VAL A 325 5.89 43.90 -7.50
N SER A 326 5.54 43.69 -6.24
CA SER A 326 5.29 42.35 -5.67
C SER A 326 4.01 41.76 -6.21
N VAL A 327 4.07 40.44 -6.50
CA VAL A 327 2.90 39.61 -6.86
C VAL A 327 2.80 38.46 -5.87
N GLN A 328 1.73 38.44 -5.09
CA GLN A 328 1.42 37.31 -4.23
C GLN A 328 0.80 36.18 -5.04
N SER A 329 1.27 34.96 -4.84
CA SER A 329 0.74 33.73 -5.43
C SER A 329 0.02 32.91 -4.37
N LEU A 330 -1.29 32.67 -4.55
CA LEU A 330 -2.17 32.04 -3.57
C LEU A 330 -2.71 30.73 -4.13
N LEU A 331 -2.24 29.59 -3.57
CA LEU A 331 -2.58 28.25 -4.02
C LEU A 331 -3.88 27.75 -3.40
N THR A 332 -4.77 27.21 -4.24
CA THR A 332 -5.90 26.39 -3.82
C THR A 332 -5.78 25.02 -4.43
N LEU A 333 -5.74 23.97 -3.60
CA LEU A 333 -5.65 22.57 -4.01
C LEU A 333 -7.03 21.91 -3.96
N PRO A 334 -7.20 20.79 -4.68
CA PRO A 334 -8.41 19.96 -4.58
C PRO A 334 -8.68 19.48 -3.16
N ASP A 335 -9.94 19.16 -2.87
CA ASP A 335 -10.46 18.78 -1.55
C ASP A 335 -9.87 17.47 -0.97
N ASN A 336 -9.35 16.59 -1.84
CA ASN A 336 -8.67 15.35 -1.46
C ASN A 336 -7.22 15.58 -0.98
N ILE A 337 -6.73 16.83 -0.97
CA ILE A 337 -5.37 17.18 -0.55
C ILE A 337 -5.44 18.12 0.65
N ALA A 338 -4.56 17.92 1.61
CA ALA A 338 -4.45 18.73 2.81
C ALA A 338 -3.04 19.29 3.00
N ASP A 339 -2.95 20.39 3.71
CA ASP A 339 -1.70 20.87 4.27
C ASP A 339 -1.19 19.88 5.31
N LYS A 340 0.03 19.38 5.15
CA LYS A 340 0.59 18.33 6.02
C LYS A 340 0.73 18.80 7.47
N SER A 341 1.05 20.06 7.68
CA SER A 341 1.31 20.62 9.02
C SER A 341 0.03 20.83 9.85
N THR A 342 -1.08 21.14 9.18
CA THR A 342 -2.34 21.50 9.85
C THR A 342 -3.46 20.48 9.62
N GLY A 343 -3.35 19.61 8.60
CA GLY A 343 -4.41 18.71 8.14
C GLY A 343 -5.61 19.41 7.48
N ALA A 344 -5.55 20.74 7.32
CA ALA A 344 -6.64 21.55 6.79
C ALA A 344 -6.65 21.55 5.25
N ALA A 345 -7.82 21.86 4.67
CA ALA A 345 -7.94 22.12 3.25
C ALA A 345 -7.08 23.31 2.81
N VAL A 346 -6.49 23.22 1.63
CA VAL A 346 -5.59 24.25 1.09
C VAL A 346 -6.40 25.26 0.25
N ILE A 347 -6.73 26.37 0.85
CA ILE A 347 -7.52 27.45 0.22
C ILE A 347 -6.74 28.74 0.31
N LYS A 348 -6.33 29.27 -0.86
CA LYS A 348 -5.59 30.54 -0.98
C LYS A 348 -4.33 30.59 -0.09
N LYS A 349 -3.62 29.46 0.03
CA LYS A 349 -2.37 29.40 0.75
C LYS A 349 -1.29 30.17 0.00
N ARG A 350 -0.66 31.15 0.66
CA ARG A 350 0.43 31.93 0.06
C ARG A 350 1.64 31.03 -0.17
N LEU A 351 2.16 31.09 -1.39
CA LEU A 351 3.42 30.45 -1.77
C LEU A 351 4.57 31.46 -1.65
N ALA A 352 5.77 30.94 -1.40
CA ALA A 352 6.99 31.73 -1.34
C ALA A 352 8.02 31.22 -2.36
N THR A 353 9.00 32.05 -2.66
CA THR A 353 10.10 31.72 -3.56
C THR A 353 11.15 30.87 -2.85
N GLY A 354 11.71 29.88 -3.58
CA GLY A 354 12.79 29.01 -3.10
C GLY A 354 12.28 27.70 -2.50
N LYS A 355 13.06 26.64 -2.71
CA LYS A 355 12.73 25.27 -2.26
C LYS A 355 12.72 25.15 -0.73
N ASP A 356 13.53 25.89 -0.04
CA ASP A 356 13.62 25.97 1.43
C ASP A 356 12.36 26.59 2.06
N GLN A 357 11.55 27.30 1.28
CA GLN A 357 10.26 27.89 1.68
C GLN A 357 9.07 27.03 1.20
N SER A 358 9.30 25.80 0.80
CA SER A 358 8.27 24.92 0.25
C SER A 358 7.20 24.57 1.29
N ASN A 359 5.94 24.50 0.83
CA ASN A 359 4.85 23.96 1.61
C ASN A 359 4.68 22.48 1.28
N ILE A 360 4.46 21.66 2.32
CA ILE A 360 4.26 20.21 2.17
C ILE A 360 2.77 19.89 2.21
N PHE A 361 2.32 19.10 1.26
CA PHE A 361 0.94 18.67 1.12
C PHE A 361 0.86 17.15 1.11
N SER A 362 -0.23 16.61 1.67
CA SER A 362 -0.51 15.17 1.70
C SER A 362 -1.83 14.86 1.03
N THR A 363 -1.84 13.79 0.25
CA THR A 363 -3.05 13.26 -0.39
C THR A 363 -3.81 12.39 0.61
N LYS A 364 -5.09 12.69 0.86
CA LYS A 364 -5.97 11.91 1.74
C LYS A 364 -6.57 10.70 1.01
N THR A 365 -6.95 10.92 -0.24
CA THR A 365 -7.47 9.89 -1.17
C THR A 365 -6.93 10.19 -2.55
N TYR A 366 -6.69 9.17 -3.37
CA TYR A 366 -6.27 9.39 -4.74
C TYR A 366 -7.31 10.22 -5.50
N GLY A 367 -6.86 11.19 -6.25
CA GLY A 367 -7.70 12.00 -7.11
C GLY A 367 -7.06 12.17 -8.49
N GLU A 368 -7.80 11.80 -9.54
CA GLU A 368 -7.37 11.99 -10.93
C GLU A 368 -7.93 13.31 -11.48
N LYS A 369 -7.05 14.12 -12.10
CA LYS A 369 -7.41 15.37 -12.79
C LYS A 369 -8.32 16.29 -11.98
N ARG A 370 -8.11 16.37 -10.67
CA ARG A 370 -8.89 17.24 -9.79
C ARG A 370 -8.47 18.68 -9.96
N SER A 371 -9.45 19.58 -10.04
CA SER A 371 -9.20 20.99 -10.32
C SER A 371 -8.58 21.72 -9.13
N GLY A 372 -7.52 22.47 -9.39
CA GLY A 372 -6.90 23.44 -8.50
C GLY A 372 -6.71 24.79 -9.18
N SER A 373 -6.28 25.79 -8.42
CA SER A 373 -6.01 27.13 -8.96
C SER A 373 -4.87 27.84 -8.22
N VAL A 374 -4.23 28.76 -8.94
CA VAL A 374 -3.35 29.77 -8.36
C VAL A 374 -3.89 31.15 -8.68
N ASP A 375 -4.12 31.93 -7.63
CA ASP A 375 -4.55 33.29 -7.69
C ASP A 375 -3.33 34.21 -7.58
N PHE A 376 -3.18 35.12 -8.51
CA PHE A 376 -2.14 36.14 -8.50
C PHE A 376 -2.77 37.49 -8.05
N LEU A 377 -2.09 38.16 -7.13
CA LEU A 377 -2.57 39.40 -6.52
C LEU A 377 -1.45 40.45 -6.45
N VAL A 378 -1.66 41.58 -7.08
CA VAL A 378 -0.91 42.81 -6.83
C VAL A 378 -1.77 43.72 -5.94
N ASN A 379 -1.25 44.00 -4.77
CA ASN A 379 -2.02 44.81 -3.80
C ASN A 379 -2.12 46.28 -4.23
N GLN A 380 -3.08 47.00 -3.64
CA GLN A 380 -3.39 48.40 -3.97
C GLN A 380 -2.16 49.31 -3.92
N LYS A 381 -1.28 49.17 -2.93
CA LYS A 381 -0.07 50.00 -2.77
C LYS A 381 0.92 49.80 -3.93
N ASP A 382 1.07 48.56 -4.40
CA ASP A 382 1.96 48.22 -5.51
C ASP A 382 1.34 48.74 -6.84
N VAL A 383 0.02 48.66 -7.00
CA VAL A 383 -0.69 49.27 -8.15
C VAL A 383 -0.52 50.79 -8.17
N ASP A 384 -0.59 51.48 -7.02
CA ASP A 384 -0.28 52.92 -6.93
C ASP A 384 1.14 53.22 -7.41
N THR A 385 2.09 52.31 -7.15
CA THR A 385 3.47 52.44 -7.63
C THR A 385 3.55 52.26 -9.15
N MET A 386 2.84 51.26 -9.72
CA MET A 386 2.74 51.05 -11.16
C MET A 386 2.18 52.25 -11.89
N LEU A 387 1.19 52.89 -11.31
CA LEU A 387 0.51 54.08 -11.90
C LEU A 387 1.39 55.33 -12.00
N LYS A 388 2.52 55.40 -11.29
CA LYS A 388 3.48 56.51 -11.37
C LYS A 388 4.29 56.47 -12.65
N THR A 389 4.48 55.32 -13.28
CA THR A 389 5.27 55.16 -14.52
C THR A 389 4.43 55.07 -15.78
N ARG A 390 3.13 55.31 -15.69
CA ARG A 390 2.20 55.25 -16.85
C ARG A 390 2.51 56.26 -17.95
N PRO A 391 2.35 55.91 -19.26
CA PRO A 391 1.91 54.56 -19.71
C PRO A 391 3.05 53.56 -19.63
N ASP A 392 2.77 52.39 -19.01
CA ASP A 392 3.75 51.34 -18.80
C ASP A 392 3.10 49.95 -18.80
N THR A 393 3.89 48.93 -19.08
CA THR A 393 3.52 47.51 -18.98
C THR A 393 4.45 46.81 -17.98
N TYR A 394 3.87 46.04 -17.09
CA TYR A 394 4.61 45.24 -16.13
C TYR A 394 4.43 43.79 -16.48
N SER A 395 5.56 43.04 -16.55
CA SER A 395 5.55 41.61 -16.87
C SER A 395 6.60 40.84 -16.05
N GLY A 396 6.45 39.54 -15.99
CA GLY A 396 7.40 38.62 -15.34
C GLY A 396 6.94 37.18 -15.43
N ALA A 397 7.89 36.26 -15.36
CA ALA A 397 7.62 34.85 -15.34
C ALA A 397 7.60 34.30 -13.90
N ILE A 398 6.58 33.50 -13.60
CA ILE A 398 6.40 32.81 -12.32
C ILE A 398 6.25 31.32 -12.61
N THR A 399 7.18 30.52 -12.14
CA THR A 399 7.14 29.06 -12.23
C THR A 399 6.67 28.51 -10.90
N ILE A 400 5.62 27.68 -10.93
CA ILE A 400 5.11 26.99 -9.75
C ILE A 400 5.55 25.54 -9.86
N ILE A 401 6.37 25.11 -8.91
CA ILE A 401 6.97 23.78 -8.91
C ILE A 401 6.18 22.89 -7.94
N PHE A 402 5.64 21.81 -8.47
CA PHE A 402 5.09 20.69 -7.72
C PHE A 402 6.14 19.58 -7.70
N ASP A 403 6.80 19.40 -6.57
CA ASP A 403 7.91 18.49 -6.41
C ASP A 403 7.44 17.25 -5.60
N PRO A 404 7.35 16.05 -6.21
CA PRO A 404 6.99 14.85 -5.46
C PRO A 404 8.08 14.59 -4.41
N GLN A 405 7.68 14.24 -3.18
CA GLN A 405 8.60 13.81 -2.14
C GLN A 405 9.11 12.39 -2.49
N ILE A 406 10.03 12.32 -3.43
CA ILE A 406 10.81 11.11 -3.74
C ILE A 406 12.06 11.21 -2.86
N HIS A 407 12.10 10.40 -1.82
CA HIS A 407 13.28 10.26 -0.96
C HIS A 407 14.03 8.99 -1.31
#